data_144e4b3d4e01a00b8829090bfe349a7f
#
_entry.id   144e4b3d4e01a00b8829090bfe349a7f
#
_cell.length_a   1.000
_cell.length_b   1.000
_cell.length_c   1.000
_cell.angle_alpha   90.00
_cell.angle_beta   90.00
_cell.angle_gamma   90.00
#
_symmetry.space_group_name_H-M   'P 1'
#
loop_
_entity.id
_entity.type
_entity.pdbx_description
1 polymer ?
#
loop_
_entity_poly.entity_id
_entity_poly.type
_entity_poly.pdbx_seq_one_letter_code
_entity_poly.pdbx_strand_id
1 'polypeptide(L)'
;MKVKLGGKEYTIQFATRPSLKAHILQDSMKTQDMEDISSMEDILLETLPKTLLVGLQMHHNEEFGYDYKTNEGYDEQLEKVSDILYDAIDTNEINCMDLFADMQEEMMTNGFLAQMMESLERAQEQEKEKKKTPSKAKTKN
;
A
#
# COMPACT_ATOMS: atom_id res chain seq x y z
N MET A 1 6.78 -6.90 6.11
CA MET A 1 6.28 -8.28 5.95
C MET A 1 7.17 -9.08 5.00
N LYS A 2 7.10 -10.38 5.06
CA LYS A 2 7.87 -11.24 4.17
C LYS A 2 6.95 -12.07 3.30
N VAL A 3 7.35 -12.26 2.04
CA VAL A 3 6.61 -13.07 1.09
C VAL A 3 7.58 -13.94 0.30
N LYS A 4 7.14 -15.14 -0.04
CA LYS A 4 7.94 -16.07 -0.83
C LYS A 4 7.37 -16.15 -2.24
N LEU A 5 8.20 -15.82 -3.23
CA LEU A 5 7.82 -15.80 -4.65
C LEU A 5 8.91 -16.50 -5.45
N GLY A 6 8.53 -17.52 -6.19
CA GLY A 6 9.49 -18.32 -6.98
C GLY A 6 10.55 -18.98 -6.12
N GLY A 7 10.20 -19.36 -4.90
CA GLY A 7 11.12 -19.99 -3.96
C GLY A 7 12.07 -19.03 -3.24
N LYS A 8 12.02 -17.74 -3.56
CA LYS A 8 12.86 -16.71 -2.94
C LYS A 8 12.04 -15.87 -1.97
N GLU A 9 12.60 -15.58 -0.80
CA GLU A 9 11.94 -14.73 0.20
C GLU A 9 12.26 -13.27 -0.05
N TYR A 10 11.21 -12.44 -0.07
CA TYR A 10 11.33 -10.99 -0.23
C TYR A 10 10.74 -10.29 0.99
N THR A 11 11.37 -9.16 1.38
CA THR A 11 10.84 -8.29 2.43
C THR A 11 10.08 -7.14 1.77
N ILE A 12 8.82 -6.98 2.12
CA ILE A 12 7.96 -5.93 1.59
C ILE A 12 7.79 -4.84 2.65
N GLN A 13 8.09 -3.61 2.27
CA GLN A 13 7.90 -2.44 3.12
C GLN A 13 7.67 -1.22 2.21
N PHE A 14 6.69 -0.40 2.55
CA PHE A 14 6.25 0.69 1.70
C PHE A 14 7.00 1.98 2.04
N ALA A 15 8.03 2.28 1.25
CA ALA A 15 8.78 3.52 1.37
C ALA A 15 7.94 4.70 0.89
N THR A 16 8.14 5.87 1.49
CA THR A 16 7.31 7.06 1.26
C THR A 16 7.33 7.51 -0.19
N ARG A 17 8.50 7.73 -0.77
CA ARG A 17 8.61 8.30 -2.12
C ARG A 17 8.02 7.40 -3.21
N PRO A 18 8.41 6.13 -3.32
CA PRO A 18 7.80 5.28 -4.35
C PRO A 18 6.30 5.09 -4.14
N SER A 19 5.83 5.02 -2.90
CA SER A 19 4.40 4.85 -2.60
C SER A 19 3.58 6.06 -3.05
N LEU A 20 4.04 7.26 -2.76
CA LEU A 20 3.35 8.48 -3.14
C LEU A 20 3.39 8.71 -4.65
N LYS A 21 4.52 8.47 -5.30
CA LYS A 21 4.67 8.62 -6.75
C LYS A 21 3.81 7.64 -7.52
N ALA A 22 3.60 6.45 -7.01
CA ALA A 22 2.75 5.43 -7.63
C ALA A 22 1.27 5.56 -7.26
N HIS A 23 0.91 6.48 -6.38
CA HIS A 23 -0.47 6.72 -5.94
C HIS A 23 -1.15 5.48 -5.33
N ILE A 24 -0.39 4.65 -4.61
CA ILE A 24 -0.94 3.41 -4.03
C ILE A 24 -2.00 3.68 -2.97
N LEU A 25 -1.98 4.84 -2.32
CA LEU A 25 -3.02 5.22 -1.35
C LEU A 25 -4.37 5.38 -2.01
N GLN A 26 -4.41 6.06 -3.16
CA GLN A 26 -5.64 6.23 -3.92
C GLN A 26 -6.19 4.90 -4.40
N ASP A 27 -5.32 4.03 -4.90
CA ASP A 27 -5.70 2.68 -5.33
C ASP A 27 -6.25 1.85 -4.18
N SER A 28 -5.62 1.96 -3.01
CA SER A 28 -6.06 1.28 -1.79
C SER A 28 -7.48 1.70 -1.40
N MET A 29 -7.77 3.00 -1.49
CA MET A 29 -9.11 3.52 -1.17
C MET A 29 -10.17 3.06 -2.16
N LYS A 30 -9.83 2.99 -3.44
CA LYS A 30 -10.74 2.51 -4.49
C LYS A 30 -11.11 1.05 -4.33
N THR A 31 -10.23 0.24 -3.76
CA THR A 31 -10.46 -1.20 -3.61
C THR A 31 -11.31 -1.58 -2.40
N GLN A 32 -11.67 -0.62 -1.55
CA GLN A 32 -12.54 -0.89 -0.41
C GLN A 32 -13.97 -1.23 -0.80
N ASP A 33 -14.41 -0.82 -1.99
CA ASP A 33 -15.76 -1.06 -2.50
C ASP A 33 -15.79 -2.20 -3.52
N MET A 34 -15.07 -3.29 -3.25
CA MET A 34 -15.03 -4.44 -4.15
C MET A 34 -16.32 -5.26 -4.06
N GLU A 35 -17.23 -5.01 -4.97
CA GLU A 35 -18.50 -5.74 -5.02
C GLU A 35 -18.66 -6.63 -6.25
N ASP A 36 -17.78 -6.51 -7.28
CA ASP A 36 -17.93 -7.25 -8.51
C ASP A 36 -16.62 -7.89 -9.01
N ILE A 37 -16.78 -8.81 -9.95
CA ILE A 37 -15.69 -9.57 -10.57
C ILE A 37 -14.76 -8.63 -11.37
N SER A 38 -15.33 -7.60 -12.00
CA SER A 38 -14.55 -6.62 -12.77
C SER A 38 -13.54 -5.89 -11.88
N SER A 39 -13.94 -5.51 -10.67
CA SER A 39 -13.04 -4.87 -9.70
C SER A 39 -11.91 -5.82 -9.27
N MET A 40 -12.20 -7.10 -9.13
CA MET A 40 -11.19 -8.12 -8.82
C MET A 40 -10.17 -8.28 -9.94
N GLU A 41 -10.62 -8.26 -11.20
CA GLU A 41 -9.72 -8.32 -12.35
C GLU A 41 -8.79 -7.10 -12.38
N ASP A 42 -9.31 -5.91 -12.14
CA ASP A 42 -8.50 -4.67 -12.08
C ASP A 42 -7.44 -4.75 -10.97
N ILE A 43 -7.78 -5.32 -9.83
CA ILE A 43 -6.82 -5.53 -8.74
C ILE A 43 -5.70 -6.46 -9.20
N LEU A 44 -6.03 -7.58 -9.81
CA LEU A 44 -5.05 -8.56 -10.25
C LEU A 44 -4.15 -8.04 -11.38
N LEU A 45 -4.72 -7.26 -12.30
CA LEU A 45 -3.99 -6.75 -13.47
C LEU A 45 -3.18 -5.49 -13.19
N GLU A 46 -3.68 -4.61 -12.36
CA GLU A 46 -3.09 -3.29 -12.15
C GLU A 46 -2.62 -3.04 -10.72
N THR A 47 -3.52 -3.15 -9.76
CA THR A 47 -3.25 -2.74 -8.38
C THR A 47 -2.27 -3.66 -7.68
N LEU A 48 -2.45 -4.97 -7.78
CA LEU A 48 -1.61 -5.93 -7.07
C LEU A 48 -0.16 -5.93 -7.57
N PRO A 49 0.11 -6.01 -8.89
CA PRO A 49 1.48 -5.93 -9.39
C PRO A 49 2.17 -4.61 -9.02
N LYS A 50 1.48 -3.50 -9.16
CA LYS A 50 2.00 -2.17 -8.81
C LYS A 50 2.33 -2.06 -7.33
N THR A 51 1.43 -2.51 -6.48
CA THR A 51 1.63 -2.49 -5.03
C THR A 51 2.83 -3.35 -4.62
N LEU A 52 2.96 -4.53 -5.23
CA LEU A 52 4.10 -5.41 -4.97
C LEU A 52 5.41 -4.75 -5.42
N LEU A 53 5.46 -4.19 -6.62
CA LEU A 53 6.66 -3.50 -7.11
C LEU A 53 7.07 -2.37 -6.16
N VAL A 54 6.12 -1.55 -5.73
CA VAL A 54 6.39 -0.45 -4.78
C VAL A 54 6.88 -0.99 -3.45
N GLY A 55 6.28 -2.07 -2.96
CA GLY A 55 6.68 -2.70 -1.70
C GLY A 55 8.07 -3.33 -1.72
N LEU A 56 8.60 -3.62 -2.89
CA LEU A 56 9.95 -4.19 -3.07
C LEU A 56 11.05 -3.13 -3.12
N GLN A 57 10.70 -1.86 -3.26
CA GLN A 57 11.70 -0.81 -3.50
C GLN A 57 12.65 -0.59 -2.32
N MET A 58 12.18 -0.69 -1.09
CA MET A 58 13.01 -0.38 0.07
C MET A 58 14.14 -1.40 0.28
N HIS A 59 13.85 -2.68 0.13
CA HIS A 59 14.80 -3.76 0.43
C HIS A 59 15.35 -4.46 -0.80
N HIS A 60 14.72 -4.33 -1.95
CA HIS A 60 15.09 -5.03 -3.19
C HIS A 60 15.26 -4.10 -4.38
N ASN A 61 15.71 -2.88 -4.11
CA ASN A 61 15.94 -1.87 -5.15
C ASN A 61 16.99 -2.32 -6.17
N GLU A 62 17.99 -3.09 -5.77
CA GLU A 62 19.02 -3.59 -6.68
C GLU A 62 18.41 -4.46 -7.79
N GLU A 63 17.38 -5.23 -7.48
CA GLU A 63 16.73 -6.15 -8.42
C GLU A 63 15.56 -5.49 -9.16
N PHE A 64 14.76 -4.66 -8.46
CA PHE A 64 13.49 -4.12 -8.97
C PHE A 64 13.44 -2.60 -9.03
N GLY A 65 14.57 -1.92 -8.85
CA GLY A 65 14.60 -0.46 -8.79
C GLY A 65 14.29 0.24 -10.11
N TYR A 66 13.71 1.42 -10.03
CA TYR A 66 13.45 2.32 -11.14
C TYR A 66 13.58 3.77 -10.66
N ASP A 67 13.59 4.72 -11.57
CA ASP A 67 13.72 6.15 -11.22
C ASP A 67 12.34 6.72 -10.81
N TYR A 68 12.20 7.11 -9.55
CA TYR A 68 10.94 7.62 -9.01
C TYR A 68 10.58 9.03 -9.53
N LYS A 69 11.55 9.76 -10.08
CA LYS A 69 11.33 11.09 -10.62
C LYS A 69 10.81 11.07 -12.05
N THR A 70 11.40 10.22 -12.88
CA THR A 70 11.10 10.15 -14.31
C THR A 70 10.27 8.94 -14.70
N ASN A 71 10.12 7.96 -13.78
CA ASN A 71 9.56 6.64 -14.03
C ASN A 71 10.33 5.82 -15.07
N GLU A 72 11.59 6.18 -15.33
CA GLU A 72 12.43 5.38 -16.22
C GLU A 72 12.67 4.01 -15.61
N GLY A 73 12.41 2.97 -16.40
CA GLY A 73 12.53 1.59 -15.96
C GLY A 73 11.30 1.03 -15.26
N TYR A 74 10.29 1.85 -15.00
CA TYR A 74 9.08 1.43 -14.27
C TYR A 74 8.33 0.32 -15.01
N ASP A 75 8.06 0.50 -16.29
CA ASP A 75 7.29 -0.47 -17.09
C ASP A 75 8.00 -1.82 -17.17
N GLU A 76 9.32 -1.81 -17.35
CA GLU A 76 10.13 -3.02 -17.40
C GLU A 76 10.11 -3.78 -16.07
N GLN A 77 10.24 -3.05 -14.97
CA GLN A 77 10.21 -3.65 -13.64
C GLN A 77 8.82 -4.15 -13.27
N LEU A 78 7.79 -3.43 -13.70
CA LEU A 78 6.40 -3.85 -13.47
C LEU A 78 6.12 -5.17 -14.19
N GLU A 79 6.56 -5.31 -15.44
CA GLU A 79 6.40 -6.54 -16.20
C GLU A 79 7.15 -7.71 -15.52
N LYS A 80 8.36 -7.47 -15.08
CA LYS A 80 9.16 -8.46 -14.36
C LYS A 80 8.49 -8.94 -13.08
N VAL A 81 7.98 -8.02 -12.28
CA VAL A 81 7.27 -8.34 -11.03
C VAL A 81 5.96 -9.06 -11.33
N SER A 82 5.24 -8.63 -12.37
CA SER A 82 4.00 -9.27 -12.78
C SER A 82 4.22 -10.74 -13.17
N ASP A 83 5.28 -11.03 -13.90
CA ASP A 83 5.62 -12.41 -14.29
C ASP A 83 5.90 -13.28 -13.06
N ILE A 84 6.69 -12.78 -12.13
CA ILE A 84 7.01 -13.49 -10.88
C ILE A 84 5.73 -13.72 -10.06
N LEU A 85 4.90 -12.70 -9.96
CA LEU A 85 3.65 -12.75 -9.20
C LEU A 85 2.68 -13.77 -9.79
N TYR A 86 2.44 -13.70 -11.08
CA TYR A 86 1.48 -14.59 -11.75
C TYR A 86 1.95 -16.04 -11.73
N ASP A 87 3.24 -16.29 -11.89
CA ASP A 87 3.80 -17.64 -11.76
C ASP A 87 3.58 -18.20 -10.34
N ALA A 88 3.77 -17.36 -9.31
CA ALA A 88 3.56 -17.78 -7.93
C ALA A 88 2.08 -18.06 -7.64
N ILE A 89 1.16 -17.30 -8.24
CA ILE A 89 -0.28 -17.56 -8.14
C ILE A 89 -0.62 -18.88 -8.85
N ASP A 90 -0.13 -19.08 -10.06
CA ASP A 90 -0.44 -20.25 -10.87
C ASP A 90 0.06 -21.55 -10.25
N THR A 91 1.19 -21.50 -9.54
CA THR A 91 1.75 -22.66 -8.86
C THR A 91 1.21 -22.84 -7.43
N ASN A 92 0.25 -22.02 -7.02
CA ASN A 92 -0.31 -22.00 -5.67
C ASN A 92 0.72 -21.73 -4.56
N GLU A 93 1.84 -21.10 -4.89
CA GLU A 93 2.82 -20.67 -3.90
C GLU A 93 2.25 -19.57 -3.01
N ILE A 94 1.42 -18.71 -3.59
CA ILE A 94 0.70 -17.65 -2.86
C ILE A 94 -0.77 -17.64 -3.26
N ASN A 95 -1.60 -17.10 -2.38
CA ASN A 95 -2.98 -16.73 -2.69
C ASN A 95 -3.02 -15.24 -2.99
N CYS A 96 -3.51 -14.85 -4.16
CA CYS A 96 -3.46 -13.47 -4.63
C CYS A 96 -4.21 -12.49 -3.72
N MET A 97 -5.38 -12.87 -3.24
CA MET A 97 -6.19 -11.99 -2.39
C MET A 97 -5.64 -11.91 -0.97
N ASP A 98 -5.07 -12.99 -0.46
CA ASP A 98 -4.38 -12.98 0.83
C ASP A 98 -3.14 -12.08 0.78
N LEU A 99 -2.36 -12.15 -0.29
CA LEU A 99 -1.21 -11.27 -0.48
C LEU A 99 -1.65 -9.80 -0.53
N PHE A 100 -2.72 -9.52 -1.26
CA PHE A 100 -3.24 -8.16 -1.35
C PHE A 100 -3.67 -7.64 0.03
N ALA A 101 -4.41 -8.43 0.79
CA ALA A 101 -4.84 -8.09 2.14
C ALA A 101 -3.65 -7.88 3.08
N ASP A 102 -2.63 -8.73 3.01
CA ASP A 102 -1.43 -8.62 3.83
C ASP A 102 -0.65 -7.34 3.52
N MET A 103 -0.55 -6.98 2.24
CA MET A 103 0.11 -5.73 1.84
C MET A 103 -0.67 -4.50 2.29
N GLN A 104 -2.01 -4.54 2.24
CA GLN A 104 -2.85 -3.46 2.76
C GLN A 104 -2.62 -3.27 4.26
N GLU A 105 -2.58 -4.37 5.01
CA GLU A 105 -2.29 -4.32 6.44
C GLU A 105 -0.92 -3.74 6.72
N GLU A 106 0.10 -4.14 5.98
CA GLU A 106 1.45 -3.61 6.12
C GLU A 106 1.49 -2.10 5.90
N MET A 107 0.79 -1.60 4.89
CA MET A 107 0.67 -0.16 4.64
C MET A 107 0.01 0.57 5.82
N MET A 108 -1.04 -0.02 6.39
CA MET A 108 -1.81 0.61 7.46
C MET A 108 -1.11 0.58 8.83
N THR A 109 -0.22 -0.39 9.05
CA THR A 109 0.40 -0.60 10.37
C THR A 109 1.84 -0.11 10.45
N ASN A 110 2.54 0.03 9.32
CA ASN A 110 3.96 0.40 9.30
C ASN A 110 4.23 1.50 8.28
N GLY A 111 5.18 2.38 8.61
CA GLY A 111 5.67 3.39 7.71
C GLY A 111 4.85 4.69 7.71
N PHE A 112 4.91 5.42 6.59
CA PHE A 112 4.36 6.78 6.52
C PHE A 112 2.83 6.83 6.64
N LEU A 113 2.12 5.84 6.12
CA LEU A 113 0.66 5.81 6.21
C LEU A 113 0.20 5.61 7.65
N ALA A 114 0.87 4.71 8.38
CA ALA A 114 0.60 4.53 9.81
C ALA A 114 0.82 5.83 10.58
N GLN A 115 1.87 6.58 10.26
CA GLN A 115 2.14 7.88 10.87
C GLN A 115 1.04 8.90 10.54
N MET A 116 0.59 8.93 9.30
CA MET A 116 -0.49 9.81 8.88
C MET A 116 -1.81 9.50 9.61
N MET A 117 -2.15 8.22 9.71
CA MET A 117 -3.37 7.78 10.39
C MET A 117 -3.33 8.14 11.88
N GLU A 118 -2.20 7.93 12.52
CA GLU A 118 -2.00 8.31 13.92
C GLU A 118 -2.17 9.82 14.12
N SER A 119 -1.60 10.63 13.22
CA SER A 119 -1.72 12.07 13.27
C SER A 119 -3.16 12.55 13.09
N LEU A 120 -3.91 11.90 12.19
CA LEU A 120 -5.32 12.20 11.98
C LEU A 120 -6.17 11.89 13.22
N GLU A 121 -5.90 10.77 13.87
CA GLU A 121 -6.59 10.39 15.11
C GLU A 121 -6.34 11.41 16.22
N ARG A 122 -5.09 11.84 16.38
CA ARG A 122 -4.72 12.88 17.36
C ARG A 122 -5.43 14.20 17.07
N ALA A 123 -5.49 14.60 15.80
CA ALA A 123 -6.17 15.83 15.40
C ALA A 123 -7.66 15.76 15.72
N GLN A 124 -8.30 14.62 15.47
CA GLN A 124 -9.71 14.42 15.80
C GLN A 124 -9.98 14.48 17.30
N GLU A 125 -9.11 13.88 18.10
CA GLU A 125 -9.22 13.94 19.57
C GLU A 125 -9.07 15.36 20.08
N GLN A 126 -8.10 16.11 19.53
CA GLN A 126 -7.89 17.51 19.91
C GLN A 126 -9.08 18.37 19.52
N GLU A 127 -9.70 18.15 18.39
CA GLU A 127 -10.91 18.88 17.99
C GLU A 127 -12.08 18.60 18.93
N LYS A 128 -12.25 17.35 19.37
CA LYS A 128 -13.29 17.00 20.34
C LYS A 128 -13.07 17.69 21.67
N GLU A 129 -11.84 17.75 22.15
CA GLU A 129 -11.49 18.46 23.37
C GLU A 129 -11.72 19.97 23.25
N LYS A 130 -11.32 20.58 22.14
CA LYS A 130 -11.53 21.99 21.88
C LYS A 130 -13.01 22.36 21.81
N LYS A 131 -13.85 21.51 21.26
CA LYS A 131 -15.30 21.72 21.20
C LYS A 131 -15.93 21.67 22.59
N LYS A 132 -15.45 20.83 23.48
CA LYS A 132 -15.94 20.75 24.84
C LYS A 132 -15.51 21.96 25.68
N THR A 133 -14.28 22.40 25.57
CA THR A 133 -13.72 23.53 26.35
C THR A 133 -14.36 24.86 25.99
N PRO A 134 -14.52 25.25 24.71
CA PRO A 134 -15.18 26.52 24.38
C PRO A 134 -16.63 26.56 24.82
N SER A 135 -17.34 25.44 24.75
CA SER A 135 -18.74 25.37 25.22
C SER A 135 -18.84 25.67 26.72
N LYS A 136 -17.96 25.12 27.52
CA LYS A 136 -17.91 25.38 28.96
C LYS A 136 -17.57 26.85 29.26
N ALA A 137 -16.64 27.44 28.53
CA ALA A 137 -16.28 28.84 28.69
C ALA A 137 -17.44 29.76 28.35
N LYS A 138 -18.20 29.48 27.30
CA LYS A 138 -19.39 30.24 26.92
C LYS A 138 -20.49 30.14 27.97
N THR A 139 -20.63 28.99 28.60
CA THR A 139 -21.64 28.77 29.63
C THR A 139 -21.35 29.54 30.92
N LYS A 140 -20.10 29.80 31.22
CA LYS A 140 -19.68 30.56 32.39
C LYS A 140 -19.91 32.05 32.27
N ASN A 141 -20.03 32.55 31.06
CA ASN A 141 -20.25 33.99 30.79
C ASN A 141 -21.71 34.29 30.61
#